data_2408823f96278660a50695913324e857
#
_entry.id   2408823f96278660a50695913324e857
#
_cell.length_a   1.000
_cell.length_b   1.000
_cell.length_c   1.000
_cell.angle_alpha   90.00
_cell.angle_beta   90.00
_cell.angle_gamma   90.00
#
_symmetry.space_group_name_H-M   'P 1'
#
loop_
_entity.id
_entity.type
_entity.pdbx_description
1 polymer ?
#
loop_
_entity_poly.entity_id
_entity_poly.type
_entity_poly.pdbx_seq_one_letter_code
_entity_poly.pdbx_strand_id
1 'polypeptide(L)'
;LNGAFLVYAYHKATSYRGATLSLSHSKHDCLEAIDDLKYSPNGQYLAVSSHDNYIDIYDVKHKYTKVARCKGHTSYVTHIDWSRDSRILQSNCGAYEIIYWDIPSGAPLRSTLDKVEADTDWYSWTCVLGFSVMGIWPEYSDGTDVNALQKSADGKYVVTADDFGQVKVFNAPCVVQHAPYSAYRGHSSHVMNVRFL
;
A
#
# COMPACT_ATOMS: atom_id res chain seq x y z
N LEU A 1 2.30 -5.18 -19.41
CA LEU A 1 3.56 -5.76 -18.90
C LEU A 1 3.24 -6.44 -17.57
N ASN A 2 2.65 -7.62 -17.64
CA ASN A 2 2.31 -8.40 -16.45
C ASN A 2 3.59 -8.75 -15.67
N GLY A 3 3.59 -8.53 -14.37
CA GLY A 3 4.63 -8.98 -13.46
C GLY A 3 5.99 -8.26 -13.54
N ALA A 4 6.08 -7.10 -14.20
CA ALA A 4 7.34 -6.34 -14.33
C ALA A 4 7.25 -4.97 -13.69
N PHE A 5 8.35 -4.53 -13.08
CA PHE A 5 8.53 -3.14 -12.66
C PHE A 5 9.82 -2.54 -13.22
N LEU A 6 9.82 -1.24 -13.42
CA LEU A 6 10.94 -0.48 -13.96
C LEU A 6 11.38 0.58 -12.95
N VAL A 7 12.69 0.70 -12.75
CA VAL A 7 13.28 1.74 -11.92
C VAL A 7 14.01 2.73 -12.80
N TYR A 8 13.63 4.00 -12.72
CA TYR A 8 14.28 5.08 -13.43
C TYR A 8 15.13 5.93 -12.49
N ALA A 9 16.37 6.22 -12.90
CA ALA A 9 17.22 7.17 -12.21
C ALA A 9 16.89 8.59 -12.70
N TYR A 10 16.63 9.50 -11.75
CA TYR A 10 16.46 10.91 -12.03
C TYR A 10 17.82 11.62 -12.02
N HIS A 11 18.17 12.24 -13.13
CA HIS A 11 19.37 13.03 -13.24
C HIS A 11 18.99 14.51 -13.33
N LYS A 12 19.31 15.28 -12.28
CA LYS A 12 19.17 16.74 -12.31
C LYS A 12 20.23 17.31 -13.25
N ALA A 13 19.81 18.00 -14.29
CA ALA A 13 20.74 18.65 -15.19
C ALA A 13 21.49 19.79 -14.48
N THR A 14 22.79 19.89 -14.72
CA THR A 14 23.63 21.01 -14.25
C THR A 14 23.51 22.24 -15.16
N SER A 15 22.70 22.18 -16.21
CA SER A 15 22.47 23.24 -17.18
C SER A 15 20.99 23.37 -17.55
N TYR A 16 20.61 24.47 -18.20
CA TYR A 16 19.23 24.87 -18.56
C TYR A 16 18.37 23.88 -19.37
N ARG A 17 18.81 22.65 -19.61
CA ARG A 17 18.12 21.65 -20.42
C ARG A 17 17.39 20.56 -19.62
N GLY A 18 16.72 20.91 -18.55
CA GLY A 18 15.77 20.00 -17.91
C GLY A 18 16.38 18.72 -17.29
N ALA A 19 15.59 18.05 -16.48
CA ALA A 19 15.94 16.77 -15.87
C ALA A 19 15.78 15.62 -16.88
N THR A 20 16.67 14.63 -16.84
CA THR A 20 16.55 13.41 -17.64
C THR A 20 16.25 12.21 -16.76
N LEU A 21 15.44 11.29 -17.27
CA LEU A 21 15.17 9.99 -16.66
C LEU A 21 15.86 8.92 -17.51
N SER A 22 16.68 8.08 -16.88
CA SER A 22 17.25 6.90 -17.53
C SER A 22 16.79 5.63 -16.83
N LEU A 23 16.50 4.58 -17.59
CA LEU A 23 16.18 3.27 -17.04
C LEU A 23 17.41 2.75 -16.29
N SER A 24 17.25 2.53 -14.98
CA SER A 24 18.31 2.02 -14.11
C SER A 24 18.21 0.49 -13.97
N HIS A 25 17.03 -0.01 -13.63
CA HIS A 25 16.78 -1.44 -13.43
C HIS A 25 15.42 -1.82 -13.96
N SER A 26 15.31 -3.09 -14.38
CA SER A 26 14.04 -3.75 -14.69
C SER A 26 14.02 -5.14 -14.07
N LYS A 27 12.87 -5.54 -13.55
CA LYS A 27 12.64 -6.87 -12.98
C LYS A 27 11.34 -7.43 -13.52
N HIS A 28 11.30 -8.72 -13.73
CA HIS A 28 10.14 -9.47 -14.22
C HIS A 28 10.04 -10.79 -13.45
N ASP A 29 9.83 -10.68 -12.13
CA ASP A 29 9.87 -11.81 -11.21
C ASP A 29 8.47 -12.24 -10.73
N CYS A 30 7.46 -11.37 -10.89
CA CYS A 30 6.08 -11.69 -10.60
C CYS A 30 5.44 -12.42 -11.78
N LEU A 31 4.60 -13.41 -11.52
CA LEU A 31 3.92 -14.19 -12.56
C LEU A 31 2.70 -13.46 -13.10
N GLU A 32 2.09 -12.60 -12.26
CA GLU A 32 0.85 -11.89 -12.54
C GLU A 32 1.02 -10.37 -12.41
N ALA A 33 -0.06 -9.61 -12.57
CA ALA A 33 -0.07 -8.15 -12.46
C ALA A 33 0.42 -7.67 -11.09
N ILE A 34 1.13 -6.54 -11.08
CA ILE A 34 1.55 -5.85 -9.86
C ILE A 34 0.47 -4.83 -9.50
N ASP A 35 0.01 -4.84 -8.25
CA ASP A 35 -0.98 -3.90 -7.74
C ASP A 35 -0.35 -2.74 -6.97
N ASP A 36 0.59 -3.04 -6.09
CA ASP A 36 1.23 -2.00 -5.27
C ASP A 36 2.74 -2.24 -5.16
N LEU A 37 3.49 -1.17 -5.04
CA LEU A 37 4.92 -1.22 -4.77
C LEU A 37 5.33 -0.03 -3.90
N LYS A 38 6.13 -0.31 -2.86
CA LYS A 38 6.57 0.73 -1.92
C LYS A 38 7.99 0.51 -1.45
N TYR A 39 8.77 1.58 -1.48
CA TYR A 39 10.07 1.60 -0.80
C TYR A 39 9.87 1.64 0.72
N SER A 40 10.73 0.92 1.43
CA SER A 40 10.85 1.08 2.88
C SER A 40 11.33 2.49 3.22
N PRO A 41 10.92 3.07 4.37
CA PRO A 41 11.31 4.42 4.78
C PRO A 41 12.80 4.68 4.81
N ASN A 42 13.61 3.66 5.16
CA ASN A 42 15.07 3.74 5.17
C ASN A 42 15.71 3.60 3.77
N GLY A 43 14.91 3.38 2.71
CA GLY A 43 15.37 3.20 1.34
C GLY A 43 16.15 1.91 1.07
N GLN A 44 16.17 0.96 2.02
CA GLN A 44 16.92 -0.29 1.86
C GLN A 44 16.16 -1.33 1.04
N TYR A 45 14.84 -1.39 1.19
CA TYR A 45 14.00 -2.41 0.56
C TYR A 45 12.96 -1.80 -0.36
N LEU A 46 12.58 -2.57 -1.38
CA LEU A 46 11.38 -2.34 -2.18
C LEU A 46 10.48 -3.57 -2.01
N ALA A 47 9.25 -3.36 -1.53
CA ALA A 47 8.22 -4.39 -1.52
C ALA A 47 7.34 -4.25 -2.77
N VAL A 48 7.03 -5.37 -3.40
CA VAL A 48 6.21 -5.45 -4.62
C VAL A 48 5.15 -6.51 -4.41
N SER A 49 3.88 -6.11 -4.42
CA SER A 49 2.73 -7.01 -4.32
C SER A 49 2.14 -7.33 -5.68
N SER A 50 1.64 -8.54 -5.86
CA SER A 50 1.08 -8.97 -7.13
C SER A 50 -0.11 -9.92 -7.00
N HIS A 51 -0.79 -10.12 -8.12
CA HIS A 51 -1.92 -11.04 -8.26
C HIS A 51 -1.55 -12.52 -8.10
N ASP A 52 -0.27 -12.86 -8.00
CA ASP A 52 0.19 -14.21 -7.67
C ASP A 52 0.14 -14.54 -6.17
N ASN A 53 -0.52 -13.70 -5.36
CA ASN A 53 -0.75 -13.81 -3.91
C ASN A 53 0.53 -13.64 -3.06
N TYR A 54 1.61 -13.13 -3.66
CA TYR A 54 2.89 -12.94 -2.97
C TYR A 54 3.28 -11.47 -2.89
N ILE A 55 4.17 -11.20 -1.93
CA ILE A 55 4.90 -9.93 -1.86
C ILE A 55 6.39 -10.26 -1.96
N ASP A 56 7.05 -9.75 -2.97
CA ASP A 56 8.48 -9.89 -3.15
C ASP A 56 9.22 -8.70 -2.54
N ILE A 57 10.26 -8.99 -1.76
CA ILE A 57 11.11 -7.99 -1.13
C ILE A 57 12.46 -7.95 -1.83
N TYR A 58 12.86 -6.78 -2.28
CA TYR A 58 14.10 -6.55 -3.00
C TYR A 58 15.05 -5.65 -2.22
N ASP A 59 16.32 -5.98 -2.17
CA ASP A 59 17.39 -5.12 -1.63
C ASP A 59 17.81 -4.10 -2.70
N VAL A 60 17.56 -2.83 -2.42
CA VAL A 60 17.80 -1.71 -3.33
C VAL A 60 19.30 -1.52 -3.61
N LYS A 61 20.14 -1.64 -2.56
CA LYS A 61 21.60 -1.45 -2.67
C LYS A 61 22.27 -2.54 -3.50
N HIS A 62 21.72 -3.75 -3.48
CA HIS A 62 22.24 -4.89 -4.23
C HIS A 62 21.50 -5.09 -5.56
N LYS A 63 21.26 -3.99 -6.30
CA LYS A 63 20.66 -4.00 -7.64
C LYS A 63 19.29 -4.69 -7.68
N TYR A 64 18.47 -4.45 -6.66
CA TYR A 64 17.16 -5.06 -6.52
C TYR A 64 17.21 -6.59 -6.55
N THR A 65 18.18 -7.16 -5.84
CA THR A 65 18.21 -8.62 -5.62
C THR A 65 17.04 -8.99 -4.71
N LYS A 66 16.27 -10.01 -5.09
CA LYS A 66 15.19 -10.53 -4.27
C LYS A 66 15.78 -11.18 -3.02
N VAL A 67 15.38 -10.70 -1.84
CA VAL A 67 15.88 -11.19 -0.54
C VAL A 67 14.85 -12.03 0.21
N ALA A 68 13.55 -11.78 -0.02
CA ALA A 68 12.47 -12.54 0.58
C ALA A 68 11.24 -12.58 -0.31
N ARG A 69 10.36 -13.55 -0.03
CA ARG A 69 9.01 -13.65 -0.57
C ARG A 69 8.05 -13.95 0.58
N CYS A 70 7.13 -13.02 0.85
CA CYS A 70 6.06 -13.21 1.82
C CYS A 70 4.99 -14.11 1.22
N LYS A 71 4.71 -15.23 1.90
CA LYS A 71 3.75 -16.25 1.45
C LYS A 71 2.74 -16.49 2.55
N GLY A 72 1.46 -16.32 2.24
CA GLY A 72 0.41 -16.54 3.24
C GLY A 72 -0.97 -16.05 2.84
N HIS A 73 -1.06 -15.07 1.93
CA HIS A 73 -2.34 -14.65 1.38
C HIS A 73 -2.98 -15.73 0.51
N THR A 74 -4.30 -15.85 0.61
CA THR A 74 -5.09 -16.79 -0.19
C THR A 74 -5.64 -16.17 -1.48
N SER A 75 -5.48 -14.85 -1.65
CA SER A 75 -5.89 -14.11 -2.84
C SER A 75 -4.85 -13.03 -3.19
N TYR A 76 -5.06 -12.35 -4.33
CA TYR A 76 -4.18 -11.28 -4.81
C TYR A 76 -4.02 -10.16 -3.79
N VAL A 77 -2.78 -9.68 -3.66
CA VAL A 77 -2.41 -8.66 -2.65
C VAL A 77 -2.67 -7.28 -3.23
N THR A 78 -3.58 -6.53 -2.60
CA THR A 78 -4.07 -5.24 -3.10
C THR A 78 -3.29 -4.03 -2.59
N HIS A 79 -2.91 -4.05 -1.31
CA HIS A 79 -2.27 -2.90 -0.65
C HIS A 79 -1.19 -3.38 0.31
N ILE A 80 -0.14 -2.58 0.44
CA ILE A 80 0.95 -2.81 1.39
C ILE A 80 1.33 -1.50 2.08
N ASP A 81 1.76 -1.53 3.34
CA ASP A 81 2.34 -0.37 4.04
C ASP A 81 3.51 -0.79 4.93
N TRP A 82 4.50 0.08 5.02
CA TRP A 82 5.67 -0.11 5.85
C TRP A 82 5.53 0.53 7.23
N SER A 83 6.08 -0.15 8.25
CA SER A 83 6.39 0.51 9.52
C SER A 83 7.50 1.55 9.33
N ARG A 84 7.52 2.58 10.18
CA ARG A 84 8.50 3.67 10.10
C ARG A 84 9.93 3.20 10.30
N ASP A 85 10.14 2.16 11.09
CA ASP A 85 11.45 1.53 11.31
C ASP A 85 11.86 0.57 10.18
N SER A 86 11.00 0.37 9.17
CA SER A 86 11.24 -0.51 8.01
C SER A 86 11.39 -2.00 8.33
N ARG A 87 10.87 -2.46 9.47
CA ARG A 87 10.98 -3.85 9.92
C ARG A 87 9.71 -4.66 9.74
N ILE A 88 8.57 -3.97 9.71
CA ILE A 88 7.26 -4.60 9.57
C ILE A 88 6.60 -4.08 8.29
N LEU A 89 5.99 -5.00 7.57
CA LEU A 89 5.10 -4.70 6.45
C LEU A 89 3.70 -5.20 6.80
N GLN A 90 2.66 -4.40 6.55
CA GLN A 90 1.27 -4.87 6.54
C GLN A 90 0.80 -5.03 5.10
N SER A 91 -0.17 -5.92 4.91
CA SER A 91 -0.78 -6.15 3.59
C SER A 91 -2.24 -6.53 3.70
N ASN A 92 -3.01 -6.15 2.68
CA ASN A 92 -4.39 -6.60 2.46
C ASN A 92 -4.47 -7.41 1.16
N CYS A 93 -5.47 -8.29 1.07
CA CYS A 93 -5.72 -9.05 -0.16
C CYS A 93 -7.20 -9.10 -0.52
N GLY A 94 -7.51 -9.59 -1.73
CA GLY A 94 -8.87 -9.71 -2.24
C GLY A 94 -9.77 -10.71 -1.47
N ALA A 95 -9.20 -11.52 -0.57
CA ALA A 95 -9.96 -12.37 0.36
C ALA A 95 -10.17 -11.71 1.74
N TYR A 96 -9.96 -10.39 1.85
CA TYR A 96 -10.14 -9.58 3.06
C TYR A 96 -9.22 -9.94 4.21
N GLU A 97 -8.09 -10.57 3.92
CA GLU A 97 -7.08 -10.90 4.92
C GLU A 97 -6.18 -9.71 5.20
N ILE A 98 -5.78 -9.58 6.46
CA ILE A 98 -4.74 -8.66 6.92
C ILE A 98 -3.59 -9.52 7.43
N ILE A 99 -2.38 -9.34 6.87
CA ILE A 99 -1.20 -10.05 7.35
C ILE A 99 -0.08 -9.04 7.61
N TYR A 100 0.63 -9.26 8.72
CA TYR A 100 1.83 -8.53 9.09
C TYR A 100 3.05 -9.41 8.91
N TRP A 101 4.13 -8.85 8.35
CA TRP A 101 5.33 -9.56 7.96
C TRP A 101 6.55 -8.99 8.66
N ASP A 102 7.42 -9.84 9.14
CA ASP A 102 8.75 -9.46 9.60
C ASP A 102 9.69 -9.35 8.40
N ILE A 103 10.37 -8.22 8.27
CA ILE A 103 11.29 -7.97 7.16
C ILE A 103 12.72 -7.82 7.74
N PRO A 104 13.74 -8.49 7.15
CA PRO A 104 13.77 -9.08 5.80
C PRO A 104 13.42 -10.57 5.70
N SER A 105 12.96 -11.22 6.76
CA SER A 105 12.70 -12.68 6.72
C SER A 105 11.53 -13.06 5.80
N GLY A 106 10.55 -12.16 5.62
CA GLY A 106 9.32 -12.43 4.88
C GLY A 106 8.38 -13.38 5.61
N ALA A 107 8.63 -13.65 6.89
CA ALA A 107 7.78 -14.51 7.70
C ALA A 107 6.56 -13.73 8.25
N PRO A 108 5.37 -14.36 8.28
CA PRO A 108 4.21 -13.74 8.91
C PRO A 108 4.43 -13.65 10.43
N LEU A 109 4.06 -12.50 11.00
CA LEU A 109 4.07 -12.31 12.44
C LEU A 109 2.91 -13.10 13.07
N ARG A 110 3.22 -13.93 14.06
CA ARG A 110 2.26 -14.78 14.77
C ARG A 110 1.61 -14.09 15.99
N SER A 111 1.88 -12.82 16.17
CA SER A 111 1.25 -12.01 17.22
C SER A 111 -0.22 -11.77 16.90
N THR A 112 -1.02 -11.38 17.92
CA THR A 112 -2.41 -10.97 17.65
C THR A 112 -2.41 -9.74 16.75
N LEU A 113 -3.27 -9.73 15.75
CA LEU A 113 -3.35 -8.67 14.73
C LEU A 113 -3.52 -7.29 15.39
N ASP A 114 -4.42 -7.18 16.36
CA ASP A 114 -4.73 -5.94 17.08
C ASP A 114 -3.50 -5.35 17.78
N LYS A 115 -2.66 -6.21 18.36
CA LYS A 115 -1.46 -5.78 19.05
C LYS A 115 -0.39 -5.26 18.07
N VAL A 116 -0.18 -5.94 16.95
CA VAL A 116 0.77 -5.49 15.93
C VAL A 116 0.32 -4.16 15.34
N GLU A 117 -0.98 -4.02 15.03
CA GLU A 117 -1.51 -2.77 14.49
C GLU A 117 -1.35 -1.60 15.46
N ALA A 118 -1.69 -1.82 16.74
CA ALA A 118 -1.66 -0.76 17.76
C ALA A 118 -0.24 -0.34 18.16
N ASP A 119 0.69 -1.29 18.23
CA ASP A 119 2.06 -1.05 18.71
C ASP A 119 3.02 -0.59 17.61
N THR A 120 2.61 -0.63 16.34
CA THR A 120 3.47 -0.27 15.21
C THR A 120 3.28 1.18 14.78
N ASP A 121 4.38 1.94 14.73
CA ASP A 121 4.40 3.27 14.10
C ASP A 121 4.46 3.11 12.58
N TRP A 122 3.32 3.31 11.90
CA TRP A 122 3.20 3.17 10.46
C TRP A 122 3.71 4.42 9.74
N TYR A 123 4.57 4.23 8.75
CA TYR A 123 5.09 5.32 7.91
C TYR A 123 4.03 5.89 6.98
N SER A 124 3.22 5.02 6.38
CA SER A 124 2.06 5.35 5.58
C SER A 124 0.88 4.47 6.00
N TRP A 125 -0.31 4.86 5.62
CA TRP A 125 -1.48 3.99 5.73
C TRP A 125 -2.31 4.11 4.47
N THR A 126 -2.28 3.07 3.64
CA THR A 126 -3.07 2.93 2.39
C THR A 126 -3.86 1.63 2.36
N CYS A 127 -3.58 0.69 3.25
CA CYS A 127 -4.37 -0.51 3.44
C CYS A 127 -5.81 -0.14 3.81
N VAL A 128 -6.77 -0.67 3.05
CA VAL A 128 -8.20 -0.37 3.23
C VAL A 128 -8.86 -1.18 4.34
N LEU A 129 -8.17 -2.22 4.82
CA LEU A 129 -8.57 -3.04 5.97
C LEU A 129 -7.65 -2.74 7.15
N GLY A 130 -8.21 -2.76 8.35
CA GLY A 130 -7.52 -2.56 9.61
C GLY A 130 -8.45 -1.94 10.65
N PHE A 131 -8.15 -2.10 11.93
CA PHE A 131 -8.99 -1.59 13.01
C PHE A 131 -9.14 -0.06 12.93
N SER A 132 -8.04 0.65 12.68
CA SER A 132 -8.02 2.12 12.65
C SER A 132 -8.80 2.74 11.48
N VAL A 133 -9.23 1.94 10.52
CA VAL A 133 -9.97 2.38 9.33
C VAL A 133 -11.28 1.61 9.11
N MET A 134 -11.69 0.75 10.05
CA MET A 134 -12.90 -0.06 9.89
C MET A 134 -14.18 0.74 9.66
N GLY A 135 -14.25 1.97 10.13
CA GLY A 135 -15.40 2.86 9.98
C GLY A 135 -15.58 3.50 8.61
N ILE A 136 -14.63 3.29 7.67
CA ILE A 136 -14.76 3.80 6.30
C ILE A 136 -15.78 3.03 5.47
N TRP A 137 -16.09 1.78 5.89
CA TRP A 137 -16.96 0.88 5.16
C TRP A 137 -18.44 1.21 5.44
N PRO A 138 -19.22 1.56 4.38
CA PRO A 138 -20.65 1.78 4.52
C PRO A 138 -21.37 0.48 4.92
N GLU A 139 -22.55 0.63 5.51
CA GLU A 139 -23.43 -0.51 5.74
C GLU A 139 -23.82 -1.16 4.40
N TYR A 140 -23.81 -2.48 4.35
CA TYR A 140 -24.05 -3.29 3.14
C TYR A 140 -23.03 -3.11 2.00
N SER A 141 -21.88 -2.47 2.25
CA SER A 141 -20.78 -2.47 1.29
C SER A 141 -20.12 -3.85 1.25
N ASP A 142 -19.66 -4.24 0.08
CA ASP A 142 -18.72 -5.36 0.01
C ASP A 142 -17.28 -4.84 0.11
N GLY A 143 -16.34 -5.75 0.36
CA GLY A 143 -14.95 -5.38 0.58
C GLY A 143 -14.20 -4.90 -0.66
N THR A 144 -14.87 -4.79 -1.82
CA THR A 144 -14.32 -4.26 -3.06
C THR A 144 -14.74 -2.82 -3.33
N ASP A 145 -15.73 -2.28 -2.60
CA ASP A 145 -16.29 -0.95 -2.84
C ASP A 145 -15.32 0.21 -2.58
N VAL A 146 -14.30 0.00 -1.74
CA VAL A 146 -13.25 1.00 -1.46
C VAL A 146 -11.95 0.60 -2.16
N ASN A 147 -11.61 1.34 -3.21
CA ASN A 147 -10.45 1.04 -4.07
C ASN A 147 -9.13 1.57 -3.54
N ALA A 148 -9.17 2.68 -2.83
CA ALA A 148 -7.97 3.31 -2.32
C ALA A 148 -8.24 4.11 -1.05
N LEU A 149 -7.22 4.20 -0.23
CA LEU A 149 -7.20 4.95 1.00
C LEU A 149 -5.84 5.62 1.18
N GLN A 150 -5.82 6.79 1.79
CA GLN A 150 -4.60 7.36 2.36
C GLN A 150 -4.91 8.10 3.66
N LYS A 151 -4.06 7.90 4.65
CA LYS A 151 -4.04 8.70 5.89
C LYS A 151 -3.19 9.95 5.66
N SER A 152 -3.65 11.09 6.16
CA SER A 152 -2.90 12.35 6.06
C SER A 152 -1.58 12.29 6.86
N ALA A 153 -0.59 13.08 6.44
CA ALA A 153 0.73 13.12 7.08
C ALA A 153 0.67 13.55 8.56
N ASP A 154 -0.30 14.41 8.92
CA ASP A 154 -0.53 14.84 10.31
C ASP A 154 -1.37 13.83 11.13
N GLY A 155 -1.81 12.74 10.50
CA GLY A 155 -2.56 11.67 11.12
C GLY A 155 -4.00 11.98 11.48
N LYS A 156 -4.55 13.15 11.07
CA LYS A 156 -5.89 13.59 11.48
C LYS A 156 -7.01 13.14 10.56
N TYR A 157 -6.71 12.84 9.32
CA TYR A 157 -7.70 12.52 8.30
C TYR A 157 -7.37 11.23 7.57
N VAL A 158 -8.43 10.57 7.10
CA VAL A 158 -8.37 9.47 6.13
C VAL A 158 -9.21 9.89 4.94
N VAL A 159 -8.65 9.77 3.74
CA VAL A 159 -9.36 9.96 2.48
C VAL A 159 -9.53 8.61 1.79
N THR A 160 -10.72 8.35 1.24
CA THR A 160 -11.02 7.14 0.48
C THR A 160 -11.52 7.45 -0.92
N ALA A 161 -11.33 6.53 -1.83
CA ALA A 161 -11.87 6.53 -3.18
C ALA A 161 -12.67 5.24 -3.38
N ASP A 162 -13.88 5.35 -3.95
CA ASP A 162 -14.82 4.24 -4.04
C ASP A 162 -15.36 3.98 -5.46
N ASP A 163 -16.05 2.84 -5.60
CA ASP A 163 -16.68 2.40 -6.83
C ASP A 163 -17.87 3.26 -7.26
N PHE A 164 -18.41 4.07 -6.34
CA PHE A 164 -19.56 4.92 -6.59
C PHE A 164 -19.17 6.33 -7.10
N GLY A 165 -17.91 6.50 -7.52
CA GLY A 165 -17.40 7.79 -8.03
C GLY A 165 -17.21 8.85 -6.96
N GLN A 166 -17.07 8.44 -5.68
CA GLN A 166 -16.95 9.37 -4.56
C GLN A 166 -15.55 9.34 -3.97
N VAL A 167 -15.13 10.52 -3.51
CA VAL A 167 -13.99 10.69 -2.61
C VAL A 167 -14.57 11.12 -1.26
N LYS A 168 -14.26 10.38 -0.20
CA LYS A 168 -14.75 10.67 1.15
C LYS A 168 -13.60 11.00 2.09
N VAL A 169 -13.78 12.00 2.94
CA VAL A 169 -12.81 12.38 3.96
C VAL A 169 -13.41 12.15 5.34
N PHE A 170 -12.72 11.36 6.14
CA PHE A 170 -13.07 11.01 7.52
C PHE A 170 -12.04 11.58 8.49
N ASN A 171 -12.42 11.75 9.76
CA ASN A 171 -11.46 11.95 10.84
C ASN A 171 -10.71 10.65 11.13
N ALA A 172 -9.44 10.71 11.47
CA ALA A 172 -8.63 9.55 11.86
C ALA A 172 -8.37 9.55 13.38
N PRO A 173 -8.40 8.38 14.05
CA PRO A 173 -8.75 7.07 13.49
C PRO A 173 -10.23 6.95 13.19
N CYS A 174 -10.59 6.19 12.14
CA CYS A 174 -11.96 5.97 11.69
C CYS A 174 -12.43 4.57 12.12
N VAL A 175 -12.77 4.42 13.40
CA VAL A 175 -13.06 3.11 14.02
C VAL A 175 -14.55 2.87 14.31
N VAL A 176 -15.38 3.89 14.12
CA VAL A 176 -16.82 3.81 14.46
C VAL A 176 -17.61 3.54 13.20
N GLN A 177 -18.49 2.53 13.26
CA GLN A 177 -19.46 2.29 12.20
C GLN A 177 -20.31 3.56 11.95
N HIS A 178 -20.57 3.89 10.69
CA HIS A 178 -21.23 5.14 10.30
C HIS A 178 -20.46 6.40 10.71
N ALA A 179 -19.15 6.36 10.69
CA ALA A 179 -18.33 7.53 10.96
C ALA A 179 -18.74 8.70 10.05
N PRO A 180 -18.86 9.92 10.58
CA PRO A 180 -19.21 11.08 9.77
C PRO A 180 -18.09 11.38 8.77
N TYR A 181 -18.47 11.76 7.54
CA TYR A 181 -17.53 12.07 6.47
C TYR A 181 -18.02 13.24 5.62
N SER A 182 -17.09 13.89 4.93
CA SER A 182 -17.38 14.81 3.84
C SER A 182 -17.22 14.07 2.51
N ALA A 183 -18.25 14.09 1.66
CA ALA A 183 -18.21 13.42 0.35
C ALA A 183 -18.05 14.43 -0.78
N TYR A 184 -17.17 14.11 -1.71
CA TYR A 184 -16.92 14.87 -2.93
C TYR A 184 -17.30 13.98 -4.12
N ARG A 185 -18.21 14.50 -4.94
CA ARG A 185 -18.74 13.82 -6.12
C ARG A 185 -18.35 14.59 -7.37
N GLY A 186 -17.93 13.91 -8.39
CA GLY A 186 -17.51 14.57 -9.64
C GLY A 186 -17.04 13.59 -10.70
N HIS A 187 -16.77 12.36 -10.28
CA HIS A 187 -16.40 11.28 -11.17
C HIS A 187 -17.66 10.54 -11.66
N SER A 188 -17.66 10.15 -12.93
CA SER A 188 -18.76 9.40 -13.56
C SER A 188 -18.59 7.87 -13.44
N SER A 189 -17.50 7.41 -12.85
CA SER A 189 -17.12 6.00 -12.68
C SER A 189 -16.29 5.81 -11.44
N HIS A 190 -15.81 4.59 -11.21
CA HIS A 190 -14.95 4.21 -10.09
C HIS A 190 -13.76 5.15 -9.91
N VAL A 191 -13.49 5.56 -8.69
CA VAL A 191 -12.28 6.31 -8.35
C VAL A 191 -11.24 5.30 -7.84
N MET A 192 -10.20 5.09 -8.63
CA MET A 192 -9.21 4.02 -8.38
C MET A 192 -8.06 4.44 -7.49
N ASN A 193 -7.86 5.74 -7.27
CA ASN A 193 -6.75 6.23 -6.44
C ASN A 193 -7.05 7.61 -5.87
N VAL A 194 -6.51 7.88 -4.69
CA VAL A 194 -6.58 9.18 -4.00
C VAL A 194 -5.31 9.41 -3.20
N ARG A 195 -4.80 10.64 -3.21
CA ARG A 195 -3.59 11.01 -2.45
C ARG A 195 -3.72 12.42 -1.88
N PHE A 196 -3.17 12.63 -0.68
CA PHE A 196 -2.88 13.96 -0.16
C PHE A 196 -1.61 14.50 -0.86
N LEU A 197 -1.58 15.81 -1.06
CA LEU A 197 -0.43 16.53 -1.62
C LEU A 197 0.46 17.09 -0.51
#